data_6b0c1725acf9bf05014cdf5c372c0bc5
#
_entry.id   6b0c1725acf9bf05014cdf5c372c0bc5
#
_cell.length_a   1.000
_cell.length_b   1.000
_cell.length_c   1.000
_cell.angle_alpha   90.00
_cell.angle_beta   90.00
_cell.angle_gamma   90.00
#
_symmetry.space_group_name_H-M   'P 1'
#
loop_
_entity.id
_entity.type
_entity.pdbx_description
1 polymer ?
#
loop_
_entity_poly.entity_id
_entity_poly.type
_entity_poly.pdbx_seq_one_letter_code
_entity_poly.pdbx_strand_id
1 'polypeptide(L)'
;MKRLFSLLLCAIVLFTCCVFQTSAVNEEKFVPYVIDFSLTSPIYENADKSVESRASGLILSYGLAVSITGTTLKIRGETYCITDVVKSGFKNLVVQRKKTTSTTWSDYYDYGDIYSDTYSTSINTTLAVASGYEYRVTCKHYAKKSLLVTQSISNTSNIVTV
;
A
#
# COMPACT_ATOMS: atom_id res chain seq x y z
N MET A 1 -46.02 47.47 -2.22
CA MET A 1 -45.59 46.18 -2.84
C MET A 1 -44.12 46.15 -3.24
N LYS A 2 -43.49 47.21 -3.79
CA LYS A 2 -42.07 47.18 -4.22
C LYS A 2 -41.06 47.02 -3.06
N ARG A 3 -41.35 47.48 -1.83
CA ARG A 3 -40.44 47.37 -0.69
C ARG A 3 -40.40 45.99 -0.04
N LEU A 4 -41.51 45.22 -0.14
CA LEU A 4 -41.52 43.84 0.37
C LEU A 4 -40.74 42.89 -0.50
N PHE A 5 -40.70 43.12 -1.81
CA PHE A 5 -39.95 42.29 -2.74
C PHE A 5 -38.41 42.45 -2.56
N SER A 6 -37.96 43.68 -2.23
CA SER A 6 -36.54 43.95 -1.98
C SER A 6 -36.01 43.27 -0.69
N LEU A 7 -36.81 43.21 0.34
CA LEU A 7 -36.45 42.50 1.60
C LEU A 7 -36.40 40.98 1.41
N LEU A 8 -37.31 40.42 0.62
CA LEU A 8 -37.32 38.99 0.33
C LEU A 8 -36.09 38.56 -0.52
N LEU A 9 -35.67 39.40 -1.49
CA LEU A 9 -34.51 39.13 -2.28
C LEU A 9 -33.19 39.17 -1.47
N CYS A 10 -33.05 40.14 -0.54
CA CYS A 10 -31.91 40.19 0.39
C CYS A 10 -31.82 38.96 1.30
N ALA A 11 -32.96 38.45 1.78
CA ALA A 11 -32.97 37.28 2.64
C ALA A 11 -32.53 36.01 1.89
N ILE A 12 -32.90 35.88 0.61
CA ILE A 12 -32.48 34.74 -0.22
C ILE A 12 -30.97 34.79 -0.52
N VAL A 13 -30.42 35.98 -0.78
CA VAL A 13 -28.98 36.15 -1.07
C VAL A 13 -28.14 35.87 0.18
N LEU A 14 -28.63 36.24 1.38
CA LEU A 14 -27.93 35.95 2.64
C LEU A 14 -27.97 34.46 3.01
N PHE A 15 -29.04 33.74 2.63
CA PHE A 15 -29.16 32.32 2.91
C PHE A 15 -28.29 31.46 1.96
N THR A 16 -28.04 31.92 0.73
CA THR A 16 -27.15 31.22 -0.22
C THR A 16 -25.68 31.41 0.11
N CYS A 17 -25.27 32.46 0.82
CA CYS A 17 -23.88 32.65 1.24
C CYS A 17 -23.46 31.79 2.44
N CYS A 18 -24.41 31.24 3.21
CA CYS A 18 -24.07 30.42 4.40
C CYS A 18 -23.93 28.92 4.14
N VAL A 19 -24.12 28.44 2.90
CA VAL A 19 -24.10 26.99 2.60
C VAL A 19 -22.80 26.53 1.95
N PHE A 20 -21.88 27.45 1.62
CA PHE A 20 -20.53 27.09 1.18
C PHE A 20 -19.47 27.28 2.29
N GLN A 21 -19.72 26.73 3.46
CA GLN A 21 -18.59 26.25 4.27
C GLN A 21 -18.20 24.89 3.70
N THR A 22 -17.43 24.91 2.61
CA THR A 22 -16.59 23.79 2.26
C THR A 22 -15.71 23.55 3.46
N SER A 23 -16.00 22.46 4.19
CA SER A 23 -15.01 21.87 5.06
C SER A 23 -13.75 21.77 4.23
N ALA A 24 -12.71 22.52 4.57
CA ALA A 24 -11.39 22.30 4.06
C ALA A 24 -11.06 20.86 4.46
N VAL A 25 -11.29 19.92 3.54
CA VAL A 25 -10.61 18.65 3.55
C VAL A 25 -9.15 19.06 3.56
N ASN A 26 -8.46 18.83 4.67
CA ASN A 26 -7.02 18.87 4.67
C ASN A 26 -6.59 17.91 3.55
N GLU A 27 -6.30 18.47 2.38
CA GLU A 27 -5.50 17.78 1.39
C GLU A 27 -4.16 17.53 2.09
N GLU A 28 -4.04 16.35 2.70
CA GLU A 28 -2.73 15.82 3.06
C GLU A 28 -1.91 15.90 1.77
N LYS A 29 -1.02 16.88 1.75
CA LYS A 29 -0.11 17.16 0.65
C LYS A 29 0.58 15.84 0.32
N PHE A 30 0.15 15.22 -0.78
CA PHE A 30 0.78 14.02 -1.31
C PHE A 30 2.26 14.35 -1.55
N VAL A 31 3.11 13.91 -0.63
CA VAL A 31 4.55 13.94 -0.86
C VAL A 31 4.84 12.70 -1.71
N PRO A 32 5.23 12.87 -2.99
CA PRO A 32 5.60 11.73 -3.81
C PRO A 32 6.77 11.03 -3.11
N TYR A 33 6.48 9.84 -2.60
CA TYR A 33 7.48 9.02 -1.92
C TYR A 33 8.36 8.37 -2.97
N VAL A 34 9.64 8.68 -2.91
CA VAL A 34 10.66 8.04 -3.76
C VAL A 34 10.85 6.62 -3.23
N ILE A 35 10.42 5.64 -4.01
CA ILE A 35 10.72 4.23 -3.74
C ILE A 35 12.20 4.05 -4.02
N ASP A 36 13.01 3.92 -2.97
CA ASP A 36 14.43 3.62 -3.10
C ASP A 36 14.59 2.12 -3.38
N PHE A 37 14.86 1.80 -4.64
CA PHE A 37 15.18 0.45 -5.11
C PHE A 37 16.66 0.13 -4.89
N SER A 38 17.23 0.43 -3.73
CA SER A 38 18.59 0.02 -3.45
C SER A 38 18.68 -1.49 -3.34
N LEU A 39 19.45 -2.10 -4.23
CA LEU A 39 19.88 -3.49 -4.19
C LEU A 39 20.79 -3.69 -2.96
N THR A 40 20.19 -3.87 -1.79
CA THR A 40 20.94 -4.32 -0.62
C THR A 40 20.72 -5.80 -0.44
N SER A 41 21.85 -6.53 -0.29
CA SER A 41 21.91 -7.95 0.02
C SER A 41 20.86 -8.40 1.04
N PRO A 42 20.37 -9.65 0.96
CA PRO A 42 19.34 -10.14 1.85
C PRO A 42 19.78 -10.02 3.30
N ILE A 43 19.19 -9.09 4.03
CA ILE A 43 19.38 -8.98 5.48
C ILE A 43 18.42 -9.97 6.13
N TYR A 44 18.89 -11.20 6.31
CA TYR A 44 18.27 -12.18 7.19
C TYR A 44 18.68 -11.88 8.63
N GLU A 45 18.06 -10.91 9.27
CA GLU A 45 18.12 -10.79 10.73
C GLU A 45 16.70 -10.64 11.27
N ASN A 46 16.21 -11.74 11.86
CA ASN A 46 15.08 -11.84 12.79
C ASN A 46 13.74 -11.21 12.40
N ALA A 47 13.24 -11.48 11.18
CA ALA A 47 11.81 -11.41 10.92
C ALA A 47 11.28 -12.86 10.91
N ASP A 48 10.56 -13.21 11.97
CA ASP A 48 9.92 -14.52 12.11
C ASP A 48 8.93 -14.71 10.96
N LYS A 49 9.35 -15.57 10.01
CA LYS A 49 8.59 -16.34 9.02
C LYS A 49 7.69 -15.66 7.99
N SER A 50 8.04 -15.77 6.75
CA SER A 50 7.56 -16.81 5.80
C SER A 50 8.39 -16.81 4.52
N VAL A 51 9.54 -17.44 4.53
CA VAL A 51 10.24 -17.81 3.30
C VAL A 51 9.78 -19.22 2.94
N GLU A 52 8.81 -19.35 2.04
CA GLU A 52 8.48 -20.63 1.45
C GLU A 52 9.41 -20.87 0.25
N SER A 53 10.32 -21.85 0.40
CA SER A 53 11.10 -22.38 -0.71
C SER A 53 10.27 -23.45 -1.44
N ARG A 54 9.96 -23.23 -2.72
CA ARG A 54 9.30 -24.23 -3.59
C ARG A 54 10.21 -24.58 -4.78
N ALA A 55 10.61 -25.83 -4.82
CA ALA A 55 11.62 -26.35 -5.76
C ALA A 55 11.15 -26.57 -7.23
N SER A 56 9.95 -26.14 -7.64
CA SER A 56 9.44 -26.42 -8.99
C SER A 56 8.59 -25.28 -9.58
N GLY A 57 9.18 -24.09 -9.78
CA GLY A 57 8.46 -22.97 -10.37
C GLY A 57 9.41 -21.88 -10.85
N LEU A 58 8.85 -20.79 -11.40
CA LEU A 58 9.64 -19.62 -11.78
C LEU A 58 10.14 -18.86 -10.54
N ILE A 59 9.35 -18.83 -9.45
CA ILE A 59 9.68 -18.15 -8.20
C ILE A 59 10.37 -19.15 -7.27
N LEU A 60 11.62 -18.89 -6.92
CA LEU A 60 12.45 -19.73 -6.05
C LEU A 60 12.23 -19.40 -4.56
N SER A 61 12.15 -18.10 -4.25
CA SER A 61 11.85 -17.62 -2.90
C SER A 61 11.09 -16.31 -2.95
N TYR A 62 10.33 -16.05 -1.90
CA TYR A 62 9.59 -14.81 -1.76
C TYR A 62 9.34 -14.50 -0.28
N GLY A 63 9.19 -13.23 0.04
CA GLY A 63 8.90 -12.77 1.38
C GLY A 63 8.18 -11.45 1.39
N LEU A 64 7.39 -11.22 2.45
CA LEU A 64 6.73 -9.96 2.72
C LEU A 64 6.62 -9.78 4.22
N ALA A 65 7.15 -8.68 4.75
CA ALA A 65 7.16 -8.41 6.19
C ALA A 65 6.90 -6.93 6.46
N VAL A 66 6.30 -6.66 7.61
CA VAL A 66 6.09 -5.32 8.13
C VAL A 66 6.62 -5.19 9.55
N SER A 67 7.11 -3.99 9.89
CA SER A 67 7.50 -3.62 11.24
C SER A 67 7.05 -2.19 11.55
N ILE A 68 6.98 -1.83 12.83
CA ILE A 68 6.57 -0.51 13.30
C ILE A 68 7.70 0.16 14.05
N THR A 69 7.86 1.46 13.82
CA THR A 69 8.68 2.35 14.66
C THR A 69 7.91 3.65 14.87
N GLY A 70 7.38 3.84 16.10
CA GLY A 70 6.44 4.92 16.37
C GLY A 70 5.19 4.82 15.50
N THR A 71 4.90 5.86 14.71
CA THR A 71 3.79 5.90 13.74
C THR A 71 4.25 5.65 12.30
N THR A 72 5.39 4.98 12.13
CA THR A 72 5.93 4.66 10.81
C THR A 72 5.90 3.15 10.58
N LEU A 73 5.11 2.71 9.62
CA LEU A 73 5.08 1.34 9.10
C LEU A 73 6.22 1.17 8.11
N LYS A 74 7.12 0.24 8.36
CA LYS A 74 8.15 -0.17 7.42
C LYS A 74 7.73 -1.45 6.73
N ILE A 75 7.81 -1.47 5.39
CA ILE A 75 7.40 -2.58 4.53
C ILE A 75 8.63 -3.10 3.82
N ARG A 76 8.88 -4.41 3.90
CA ARG A 76 9.94 -5.11 3.18
C ARG A 76 9.35 -6.27 2.42
N GLY A 77 9.77 -6.46 1.18
CA GLY A 77 9.35 -7.58 0.36
C GLY A 77 10.42 -7.97 -0.63
N GLU A 78 10.42 -9.25 -1.01
CA GLU A 78 11.34 -9.80 -1.99
C GLU A 78 10.63 -10.85 -2.84
N THR A 79 10.94 -10.86 -4.15
CA THR A 79 10.58 -11.91 -5.11
C THR A 79 11.85 -12.30 -5.83
N TYR A 80 12.33 -13.52 -5.63
CA TYR A 80 13.52 -14.07 -6.26
C TYR A 80 13.14 -15.27 -7.14
N CYS A 81 13.59 -15.25 -8.39
CA CYS A 81 13.17 -16.17 -9.43
C CYS A 81 14.38 -16.90 -10.06
N ILE A 82 14.10 -17.90 -10.88
CA ILE A 82 15.12 -18.50 -11.74
C ILE A 82 15.67 -17.45 -12.74
N THR A 83 16.91 -17.61 -13.18
CA THR A 83 17.63 -16.64 -14.02
C THR A 83 17.00 -16.38 -15.39
N ASP A 84 16.16 -17.32 -15.86
CA ASP A 84 15.43 -17.20 -17.14
C ASP A 84 14.19 -16.26 -17.05
N VAL A 85 13.85 -15.77 -15.87
CA VAL A 85 12.77 -14.83 -15.69
C VAL A 85 13.18 -13.46 -16.18
N VAL A 86 12.36 -12.87 -17.05
CA VAL A 86 12.61 -11.56 -17.66
C VAL A 86 11.88 -10.42 -16.94
N LYS A 87 10.94 -10.75 -16.07
CA LYS A 87 10.22 -9.76 -15.23
C LYS A 87 9.78 -10.42 -13.94
N SER A 88 10.14 -9.79 -12.82
CA SER A 88 9.67 -10.18 -11.49
C SER A 88 9.02 -9.01 -10.77
N GLY A 89 8.33 -9.26 -9.65
CA GLY A 89 7.77 -8.18 -8.85
C GLY A 89 6.60 -8.56 -7.97
N PHE A 90 5.79 -7.53 -7.71
CA PHE A 90 4.61 -7.60 -6.86
C PHE A 90 3.41 -7.09 -7.66
N LYS A 91 2.29 -7.79 -7.57
CA LYS A 91 0.98 -7.36 -8.08
C LYS A 91 0.07 -7.04 -6.91
N ASN A 92 -0.74 -5.98 -7.06
CA ASN A 92 -1.72 -5.55 -6.07
C ASN A 92 -1.09 -5.46 -4.67
N LEU A 93 0.00 -4.70 -4.54
CA LEU A 93 0.65 -4.46 -3.26
C LEU A 93 -0.18 -3.46 -2.47
N VAL A 94 -0.93 -3.95 -1.47
CA VAL A 94 -1.90 -3.15 -0.72
C VAL A 94 -1.61 -3.24 0.77
N VAL A 95 -1.54 -2.09 1.44
CA VAL A 95 -1.57 -1.99 2.89
C VAL A 95 -3.01 -2.03 3.35
N GLN A 96 -3.33 -2.94 4.24
CA GLN A 96 -4.64 -3.05 4.86
C GLN A 96 -4.58 -2.68 6.33
N ARG A 97 -5.67 -2.11 6.85
CA ARG A 97 -5.82 -1.84 8.28
C ARG A 97 -7.16 -2.31 8.81
N LYS A 98 -7.22 -2.55 10.11
CA LYS A 98 -8.46 -2.67 10.88
C LYS A 98 -8.29 -2.00 12.24
N LYS A 99 -9.37 -1.52 12.85
CA LYS A 99 -9.34 -1.08 14.25
C LYS A 99 -9.00 -2.30 15.12
N THR A 100 -8.26 -2.09 16.20
CA THR A 100 -7.93 -3.15 17.17
C THR A 100 -9.18 -3.84 17.76
N THR A 101 -10.32 -3.13 17.78
CA THR A 101 -11.63 -3.64 18.24
C THR A 101 -12.48 -4.26 17.14
N SER A 102 -11.99 -4.30 15.88
CA SER A 102 -12.72 -4.80 14.72
C SER A 102 -12.10 -6.08 14.18
N THR A 103 -12.91 -6.89 13.51
CA THR A 103 -12.45 -8.09 12.77
C THR A 103 -12.31 -7.83 11.27
N THR A 104 -12.81 -6.69 10.77
CA THR A 104 -12.89 -6.41 9.33
C THR A 104 -11.69 -5.58 8.88
N TRP A 105 -10.95 -6.12 7.89
CA TRP A 105 -9.88 -5.42 7.21
C TRP A 105 -10.42 -4.52 6.10
N SER A 106 -9.80 -3.36 5.92
CA SER A 106 -10.04 -2.43 4.82
C SER A 106 -8.72 -2.01 4.20
N ASP A 107 -8.74 -1.72 2.91
CA ASP A 107 -7.58 -1.18 2.22
C ASP A 107 -7.29 0.24 2.75
N TYR A 108 -6.03 0.50 3.04
CA TYR A 108 -5.55 1.76 3.58
C TYR A 108 -4.69 2.52 2.57
N TYR A 109 -3.78 1.81 1.91
CA TYR A 109 -2.93 2.39 0.88
C TYR A 109 -2.63 1.35 -0.20
N ASP A 110 -2.78 1.74 -1.46
CA ASP A 110 -2.54 0.88 -2.62
C ASP A 110 -1.30 1.38 -3.38
N TYR A 111 -0.25 0.56 -3.36
CA TYR A 111 0.96 0.78 -4.16
C TYR A 111 0.80 0.30 -5.60
N GLY A 112 -0.24 -0.49 -5.90
CA GLY A 112 -0.45 -1.10 -7.20
C GLY A 112 0.54 -2.22 -7.52
N ASP A 113 0.93 -2.27 -8.78
CA ASP A 113 1.87 -3.26 -9.31
C ASP A 113 3.29 -2.67 -9.35
N ILE A 114 4.27 -3.40 -8.82
CA ILE A 114 5.69 -3.02 -8.82
C ILE A 114 6.49 -4.11 -9.51
N TYR A 115 7.21 -3.76 -10.57
CA TYR A 115 7.98 -4.72 -11.36
C TYR A 115 9.41 -4.26 -11.59
N SER A 116 10.28 -5.25 -11.81
CA SER A 116 11.63 -5.10 -12.36
C SER A 116 11.77 -6.02 -13.56
N ASP A 117 12.47 -5.57 -14.59
CA ASP A 117 12.79 -6.39 -15.79
C ASP A 117 14.02 -7.27 -15.52
N THR A 118 14.02 -7.93 -14.37
CA THR A 118 15.04 -8.87 -13.89
C THR A 118 14.37 -10.05 -13.20
N TYR A 119 15.19 -11.05 -12.84
CA TYR A 119 14.76 -12.23 -12.07
C TYR A 119 14.59 -11.97 -10.57
N SER A 120 14.91 -10.78 -10.07
CA SER A 120 14.78 -10.43 -8.65
C SER A 120 14.21 -9.03 -8.49
N THR A 121 13.27 -8.87 -7.55
CA THR A 121 12.69 -7.58 -7.17
C THR A 121 12.56 -7.51 -5.66
N SER A 122 13.04 -6.41 -5.07
CA SER A 122 12.86 -6.12 -3.65
C SER A 122 12.20 -4.77 -3.45
N ILE A 123 11.48 -4.63 -2.34
CA ILE A 123 10.93 -3.36 -1.84
C ILE A 123 11.38 -3.12 -0.41
N ASN A 124 11.68 -1.86 -0.10
CA ASN A 124 11.94 -1.39 1.25
C ASN A 124 11.39 0.03 1.35
N THR A 125 10.18 0.17 1.88
CA THR A 125 9.47 1.44 1.91
C THR A 125 8.85 1.69 3.27
N THR A 126 8.45 2.94 3.54
CA THR A 126 7.79 3.33 4.78
C THR A 126 6.49 4.08 4.48
N LEU A 127 5.54 3.99 5.42
CA LEU A 127 4.24 4.67 5.34
C LEU A 127 3.87 5.21 6.72
N ALA A 128 3.41 6.46 6.78
CA ALA A 128 2.85 7.01 8.00
C ALA A 128 1.52 6.35 8.34
N VAL A 129 1.32 5.97 9.59
CA VAL A 129 0.14 5.23 10.06
C VAL A 129 -0.39 5.80 11.38
N ALA A 130 -1.66 5.55 11.67
CA ALA A 130 -2.35 6.05 12.86
C ALA A 130 -2.36 5.00 13.98
N SER A 131 -2.35 5.44 15.24
CA SER A 131 -2.54 4.58 16.42
C SER A 131 -3.97 4.04 16.52
N GLY A 132 -4.15 2.92 17.23
CA GLY A 132 -5.42 2.25 17.43
C GLY A 132 -5.82 1.31 16.30
N TYR A 133 -4.90 1.00 15.40
CA TYR A 133 -5.10 0.09 14.27
C TYR A 133 -4.06 -1.02 14.25
N GLU A 134 -4.47 -2.13 13.69
CA GLU A 134 -3.60 -3.19 13.20
C GLU A 134 -3.39 -3.02 11.70
N TYR A 135 -2.18 -3.30 11.23
CA TYR A 135 -1.78 -3.19 9.83
C TYR A 135 -1.18 -4.49 9.33
N ARG A 136 -1.43 -4.79 8.06
CA ARG A 136 -0.79 -5.85 7.28
C ARG A 136 -0.63 -5.41 5.83
N VAL A 137 0.20 -6.12 5.09
CA VAL A 137 0.36 -5.91 3.64
C VAL A 137 0.00 -7.19 2.92
N THR A 138 -0.70 -7.07 1.81
CA THR A 138 -1.02 -8.18 0.91
C THR A 138 -0.46 -7.91 -0.48
N CYS A 139 -0.03 -8.96 -1.18
CA CYS A 139 0.38 -8.86 -2.57
C CYS A 139 0.28 -10.22 -3.27
N LYS A 140 0.56 -10.22 -4.57
CA LYS A 140 0.92 -11.42 -5.33
C LYS A 140 2.35 -11.25 -5.84
N HIS A 141 3.28 -12.11 -5.40
CA HIS A 141 4.59 -12.23 -6.01
C HIS A 141 4.42 -12.69 -7.44
N TYR A 142 5.13 -12.08 -8.37
CA TYR A 142 4.94 -12.29 -9.81
C TYR A 142 6.27 -12.58 -10.50
N ALA A 143 6.24 -13.56 -11.41
CA ALA A 143 7.34 -13.88 -12.30
C ALA A 143 6.82 -14.11 -13.73
N LYS A 144 7.57 -13.62 -14.71
CA LYS A 144 7.31 -13.80 -16.14
C LYS A 144 8.60 -14.23 -16.86
N LYS A 145 8.55 -15.40 -17.50
CA LYS A 145 9.63 -15.90 -18.36
C LYS A 145 9.38 -15.57 -19.83
N SER A 146 8.11 -15.62 -20.28
CA SER A 146 7.70 -15.28 -21.66
C SER A 146 6.26 -14.78 -21.68
N LEU A 147 5.70 -14.49 -22.85
CA LEU A 147 4.31 -14.04 -22.98
C LEU A 147 3.31 -15.06 -22.40
N LEU A 148 3.61 -16.35 -22.50
CA LEU A 148 2.70 -17.43 -22.10
C LEU A 148 3.10 -18.10 -20.77
N VAL A 149 4.31 -17.81 -20.24
CA VAL A 149 4.84 -18.47 -19.05
C VAL A 149 4.99 -17.47 -17.92
N THR A 150 4.01 -17.48 -17.03
CA THR A 150 3.98 -16.61 -15.83
C THR A 150 3.64 -17.43 -14.60
N GLN A 151 4.04 -16.94 -13.42
CA GLN A 151 3.67 -17.48 -12.13
C GLN A 151 3.26 -16.33 -11.19
N SER A 152 2.27 -16.59 -10.33
CA SER A 152 1.92 -15.67 -9.25
C SER A 152 1.61 -16.45 -7.97
N ILE A 153 2.09 -15.93 -6.83
CA ILE A 153 1.90 -16.52 -5.51
C ILE A 153 1.36 -15.44 -4.58
N SER A 154 0.17 -15.66 -4.01
CA SER A 154 -0.41 -14.72 -3.03
C SER A 154 0.32 -14.79 -1.71
N ASN A 155 0.58 -13.65 -1.09
CA ASN A 155 1.22 -13.53 0.21
C ASN A 155 0.57 -12.43 1.06
N THR A 156 0.64 -12.62 2.37
CA THR A 156 0.21 -11.64 3.38
C THR A 156 1.29 -11.57 4.44
N SER A 157 1.70 -10.36 4.80
CA SER A 157 2.71 -10.13 5.84
C SER A 157 2.21 -10.54 7.23
N ASN A 158 3.12 -10.52 8.21
CA ASN A 158 2.75 -10.46 9.62
C ASN A 158 1.86 -9.24 9.90
N ILE A 159 1.16 -9.26 11.05
CA ILE A 159 0.33 -8.15 11.53
C ILE A 159 1.16 -7.36 12.55
N VAL A 160 1.03 -6.04 12.51
CA VAL A 160 1.62 -5.12 13.50
C VAL A 160 0.56 -4.19 14.04
N THR A 161 0.69 -3.78 15.32
CA THR A 161 -0.25 -2.88 16.01
C THR A 161 0.46 -1.54 16.30
N VAL A 162 -0.27 -0.43 16.14
CA VAL A 162 0.19 0.94 16.40
C VAL A 162 -0.60 1.58 17.51
#